data_314c15f0e8b294e4b5c64c4376816cc6
#
_entry.id   314c15f0e8b294e4b5c64c4376816cc6
#
_cell.length_a   1.000
_cell.length_b   1.000
_cell.length_c   1.000
_cell.angle_alpha   90.00
_cell.angle_beta   90.00
_cell.angle_gamma   90.00
#
_symmetry.space_group_name_H-M   'P 1'
#
loop_
_entity.id
_entity.type
_entity.pdbx_description
1 polymer ?
#
loop_
_entity_poly.entity_id
_entity_poly.type
_entity_poly.pdbx_seq_one_letter_code
_entity_poly.pdbx_strand_id
1 'polypeptide(L)'
;MILVVIAIVVFVLVAAGVFSAASLLDERRSHARVLRERLSTVHLASERQPSEELALLRDELLSEIPALNRILQRSPRISSLQHVLTQADVKMRAGKFIVLTVGAAALIALGLMAFTTSMLFPAVGAVFGLFIPYFVVTFLRARRFAKFEELFPEAIDTLARAVRAGHAFTTALELIAGEMAEPVSGEFRKLFEEQKFGLPVRDALMNLAERVPIMDVKFFVTAVMLQRETGGNLAEILDGLSYVIRERFKILRQVRVYTAQGRLTMLLLMALPPILVVTMAVLNPDFIKPLFYDPMGHQLIVAGLALQAIGYFLIRKIIRIQV
;
A
#
# COMPACT_ATOMS: atom_id res chain seq x y z
N MET A 1 -0.28 -20.36 26.63
CA MET A 1 0.31 -19.10 26.10
C MET A 1 1.51 -19.37 25.20
N ILE A 2 2.53 -20.13 25.62
CA ILE A 2 3.73 -20.45 24.82
C ILE A 2 3.39 -21.20 23.51
N LEU A 3 2.49 -22.17 23.53
CA LEU A 3 2.04 -22.93 22.34
C LEU A 3 1.34 -22.05 21.29
N VAL A 4 0.59 -21.05 21.69
CA VAL A 4 -0.05 -20.07 20.76
C VAL A 4 1.00 -19.19 20.11
N VAL A 5 2.02 -18.75 20.86
CA VAL A 5 3.14 -17.95 20.32
C VAL A 5 3.96 -18.78 19.34
N ILE A 6 4.24 -20.06 19.65
CA ILE A 6 4.95 -20.98 18.75
C ILE A 6 4.12 -21.22 17.47
N ALA A 7 2.81 -21.44 17.59
CA ALA A 7 1.93 -21.61 16.43
C ALA A 7 1.88 -20.36 15.54
N ILE A 8 1.86 -19.15 16.11
CA ILE A 8 1.93 -17.88 15.38
C ILE A 8 3.30 -17.72 14.70
N VAL A 9 4.39 -18.04 15.38
CA VAL A 9 5.75 -17.95 14.81
C VAL A 9 5.94 -18.95 13.68
N VAL A 10 5.54 -20.21 13.84
CA VAL A 10 5.56 -21.23 12.79
C VAL A 10 4.69 -20.82 11.62
N PHE A 11 3.53 -20.22 11.87
CA PHE A 11 2.64 -19.68 10.84
C PHE A 11 3.30 -18.58 10.04
N VAL A 12 3.89 -17.59 10.71
CA VAL A 12 4.58 -16.46 10.04
C VAL A 12 5.77 -16.98 9.23
N LEU A 13 6.52 -17.96 9.73
CA LEU A 13 7.62 -18.59 9.02
C LEU A 13 7.16 -19.40 7.80
N VAL A 14 6.08 -20.17 7.91
CA VAL A 14 5.51 -20.93 6.78
C VAL A 14 4.90 -20.00 5.74
N ALA A 15 4.16 -18.97 6.15
CA ALA A 15 3.59 -17.98 5.24
C ALA A 15 4.69 -17.17 4.53
N ALA A 16 5.73 -16.75 5.24
CA ALA A 16 6.91 -16.08 4.67
C ALA A 16 7.72 -17.01 3.76
N GLY A 17 7.89 -18.28 4.13
CA GLY A 17 8.56 -19.29 3.32
C GLY A 17 7.82 -19.63 2.02
N VAL A 18 6.50 -19.78 2.08
CA VAL A 18 5.65 -20.01 0.90
C VAL A 18 5.63 -18.79 -0.01
N PHE A 19 5.57 -17.58 0.56
CA PHE A 19 5.62 -16.34 -0.20
C PHE A 19 6.99 -16.13 -0.86
N SER A 20 8.09 -16.40 -0.14
CA SER A 20 9.46 -16.34 -0.65
C SER A 20 9.72 -17.41 -1.73
N ALA A 21 9.27 -18.64 -1.52
CA ALA A 21 9.41 -19.72 -2.52
C ALA A 21 8.59 -19.43 -3.78
N ALA A 22 7.38 -18.87 -3.66
CA ALA A 22 6.55 -18.48 -4.79
C ALA A 22 7.20 -17.33 -5.59
N SER A 23 7.81 -16.34 -4.93
CA SER A 23 8.50 -15.23 -5.61
C SER A 23 9.78 -15.70 -6.31
N LEU A 24 10.57 -16.58 -5.71
CA LEU A 24 11.80 -17.13 -6.30
C LEU A 24 11.54 -18.07 -7.49
N LEU A 25 10.42 -18.81 -7.46
CA LEU A 25 10.01 -19.68 -8.58
C LEU A 25 9.49 -18.86 -9.77
N ASP A 26 8.87 -17.70 -9.52
CA ASP A 26 8.36 -16.82 -10.58
C ASP A 26 9.50 -16.04 -11.25
N GLU A 27 10.52 -15.64 -10.50
CA GLU A 27 11.72 -14.95 -11.02
C GLU A 27 12.54 -15.85 -11.97
N ARG A 28 12.70 -17.13 -11.63
CA ARG A 28 13.40 -18.11 -12.50
C ARG A 28 12.62 -18.46 -13.78
N ARG A 29 11.29 -18.40 -13.76
CA ARG A 29 10.44 -18.70 -14.93
C ARG A 29 10.28 -17.52 -15.87
N SER A 30 10.39 -16.27 -15.38
CA SER A 30 10.26 -15.07 -16.21
C SER A 30 11.42 -14.93 -17.20
N HIS A 31 12.65 -15.26 -16.83
CA HIS A 31 13.81 -15.21 -17.73
C HIS A 31 13.77 -16.27 -18.84
N ALA A 32 13.21 -17.44 -18.58
CA ALA A 32 13.09 -18.50 -19.59
C ALA A 32 11.95 -18.25 -20.59
N ARG A 33 10.89 -17.52 -20.20
CA ARG A 33 9.77 -17.15 -21.09
C ARG A 33 10.12 -16.02 -22.04
N VAL A 34 10.79 -14.96 -21.56
CA VAL A 34 11.20 -13.81 -22.39
C VAL A 34 12.11 -14.26 -23.54
N LEU A 35 12.96 -15.25 -23.32
CA LEU A 35 13.80 -15.84 -24.38
C LEU A 35 12.99 -16.67 -25.41
N ARG A 36 11.97 -17.42 -24.97
CA ARG A 36 11.10 -18.20 -25.88
C ARG A 36 10.13 -17.30 -26.65
N GLU A 37 9.60 -16.27 -26.03
CA GLU A 37 8.67 -15.32 -26.65
C GLU A 37 9.36 -14.46 -27.72
N ARG A 38 10.62 -14.06 -27.51
CA ARG A 38 11.43 -13.37 -28.54
C ARG A 38 11.79 -14.24 -29.71
N LEU A 39 11.90 -15.57 -29.55
CA LEU A 39 12.16 -16.50 -30.62
C LEU A 39 10.89 -16.88 -31.41
N SER A 40 9.70 -16.86 -30.80
CA SER A 40 8.44 -17.14 -31.49
C SER A 40 7.87 -15.94 -32.25
N THR A 41 8.10 -14.70 -31.79
CA THR A 41 7.63 -13.48 -32.45
C THR A 41 8.38 -13.16 -33.74
N VAL A 42 9.61 -13.64 -33.90
CA VAL A 42 10.38 -13.48 -35.17
C VAL A 42 9.81 -14.35 -36.31
N HIS A 43 9.10 -15.42 -35.98
CA HIS A 43 8.56 -16.34 -37.04
C HIS A 43 7.09 -16.10 -37.40
N LEU A 44 6.32 -15.26 -36.68
CA LEU A 44 4.88 -15.09 -36.93
C LEU A 44 4.43 -13.66 -37.24
N ALA A 45 5.38 -12.75 -37.48
CA ALA A 45 5.09 -11.33 -37.74
C ALA A 45 4.60 -11.02 -39.17
N SER A 46 4.08 -12.00 -39.92
CA SER A 46 3.71 -11.75 -41.30
C SER A 46 2.21 -11.81 -41.63
N GLU A 47 1.31 -12.24 -40.80
CA GLU A 47 -0.13 -12.21 -41.15
C GLU A 47 -1.03 -12.39 -39.92
N ARG A 48 -1.61 -11.28 -39.37
CA ARG A 48 -2.98 -11.27 -38.80
C ARG A 48 -3.41 -9.92 -38.28
N GLN A 49 -4.70 -9.61 -38.44
CA GLN A 49 -5.35 -8.34 -38.14
C GLN A 49 -5.42 -8.02 -36.62
N PRO A 50 -5.33 -6.70 -36.21
CA PRO A 50 -5.11 -6.31 -34.81
C PRO A 50 -6.31 -6.47 -33.84
N SER A 51 -7.51 -6.77 -34.31
CA SER A 51 -8.73 -6.73 -33.47
C SER A 51 -9.06 -8.01 -32.71
N GLU A 52 -8.61 -9.18 -33.18
CA GLU A 52 -8.85 -10.47 -32.51
C GLU A 52 -7.78 -10.80 -31.45
N GLU A 53 -6.56 -10.31 -31.62
CA GLU A 53 -5.46 -10.56 -30.69
C GLU A 53 -5.64 -9.89 -29.32
N LEU A 54 -6.26 -8.71 -29.27
CA LEU A 54 -6.56 -8.01 -28.02
C LEU A 54 -7.65 -8.70 -27.19
N ALA A 55 -8.60 -9.37 -27.82
CA ALA A 55 -9.62 -10.16 -27.13
C ALA A 55 -9.04 -11.47 -26.56
N LEU A 56 -8.12 -12.11 -27.29
CA LEU A 56 -7.47 -13.35 -26.87
C LEU A 56 -6.48 -13.13 -25.73
N LEU A 57 -5.73 -12.03 -25.74
CA LEU A 57 -4.81 -11.65 -24.63
C LEU A 57 -5.56 -11.34 -23.34
N ARG A 58 -6.79 -10.86 -23.40
CA ARG A 58 -7.62 -10.63 -22.21
C ARG A 58 -8.10 -11.93 -21.58
N ASP A 59 -8.33 -12.98 -22.37
CA ASP A 59 -8.82 -14.27 -21.87
C ASP A 59 -7.69 -15.17 -21.30
N GLU A 60 -6.44 -15.03 -21.77
CA GLU A 60 -5.30 -15.80 -21.25
C GLU A 60 -4.83 -15.40 -19.84
N LEU A 61 -5.30 -14.27 -19.32
CA LEU A 61 -4.74 -13.64 -18.10
C LEU A 61 -5.27 -14.19 -16.78
N LEU A 62 -6.31 -15.03 -16.73
CA LEU A 62 -7.01 -15.28 -15.47
C LEU A 62 -6.66 -16.60 -14.74
N SER A 63 -6.28 -17.68 -15.41
CA SER A 63 -5.83 -18.92 -14.74
C SER A 63 -5.22 -19.95 -15.71
N GLU A 64 -4.25 -20.74 -15.25
CA GLU A 64 -3.70 -21.91 -15.97
C GLU A 64 -4.59 -23.16 -15.84
N ILE A 65 -5.66 -23.12 -15.04
CA ILE A 65 -6.59 -24.23 -14.80
C ILE A 65 -7.94 -23.89 -15.45
N PRO A 66 -8.34 -24.57 -16.55
CA PRO A 66 -9.55 -24.20 -17.33
C PRO A 66 -10.87 -24.29 -16.53
N ALA A 67 -10.94 -25.21 -15.58
CA ALA A 67 -12.14 -25.40 -14.74
C ALA A 67 -12.34 -24.24 -13.75
N LEU A 68 -11.25 -23.72 -13.19
CA LEU A 68 -11.27 -22.59 -12.26
C LEU A 68 -11.63 -21.28 -12.97
N ASN A 69 -11.20 -21.13 -14.23
CA ASN A 69 -11.40 -19.92 -15.03
C ASN A 69 -12.89 -19.64 -15.31
N ARG A 70 -13.70 -20.70 -15.58
CA ARG A 70 -15.15 -20.55 -15.81
C ARG A 70 -15.93 -20.09 -14.57
N ILE A 71 -15.51 -20.49 -13.37
CA ILE A 71 -16.14 -20.08 -12.11
C ILE A 71 -15.68 -18.67 -11.72
N LEU A 72 -14.42 -18.35 -12.00
CA LEU A 72 -13.78 -17.09 -11.69
C LEU A 72 -14.27 -15.92 -12.56
N GLN A 73 -14.54 -16.14 -13.84
CA GLN A 73 -15.04 -15.11 -14.77
C GLN A 73 -16.45 -14.61 -14.43
N ARG A 74 -17.26 -15.40 -13.72
CA ARG A 74 -18.64 -15.02 -13.35
C ARG A 74 -18.76 -14.16 -12.09
N SER A 75 -17.68 -13.94 -11.36
CA SER A 75 -17.75 -13.21 -10.08
C SER A 75 -17.04 -11.86 -10.15
N PRO A 76 -17.77 -10.72 -10.00
CA PRO A 76 -17.19 -9.37 -10.05
C PRO A 76 -16.15 -9.10 -8.93
N ARG A 77 -16.16 -9.91 -7.87
CA ARG A 77 -15.20 -9.82 -6.76
C ARG A 77 -13.78 -10.25 -7.12
N ILE A 78 -13.63 -11.06 -8.15
CA ILE A 78 -12.34 -11.62 -8.57
C ILE A 78 -11.60 -10.67 -9.49
N SER A 79 -12.32 -9.95 -10.36
CA SER A 79 -11.74 -8.84 -11.12
C SER A 79 -11.19 -7.75 -10.19
N SER A 80 -11.91 -7.43 -9.12
CA SER A 80 -11.46 -6.51 -8.07
C SER A 80 -10.16 -7.00 -7.39
N LEU A 81 -10.06 -8.31 -7.07
CA LEU A 81 -8.85 -8.89 -6.48
C LEU A 81 -7.66 -8.81 -7.45
N GLN A 82 -7.87 -9.09 -8.74
CA GLN A 82 -6.82 -8.98 -9.76
C GLN A 82 -6.33 -7.53 -9.88
N HIS A 83 -7.22 -6.54 -9.83
CA HIS A 83 -6.85 -5.12 -9.81
C HIS A 83 -5.99 -4.78 -8.57
N VAL A 84 -6.35 -5.28 -7.40
CA VAL A 84 -5.57 -5.06 -6.17
C VAL A 84 -4.17 -5.68 -6.28
N LEU A 85 -4.06 -6.90 -6.82
CA LEU A 85 -2.77 -7.57 -7.03
C LEU A 85 -1.90 -6.81 -8.05
N THR A 86 -2.48 -6.36 -9.17
CA THR A 86 -1.77 -5.56 -10.18
C THR A 86 -1.32 -4.22 -9.61
N GLN A 87 -2.15 -3.57 -8.80
CA GLN A 87 -1.82 -2.30 -8.13
C GLN A 87 -0.74 -2.49 -7.05
N ALA A 88 -0.65 -3.66 -6.43
CA ALA A 88 0.42 -4.02 -5.49
C ALA A 88 1.72 -4.45 -6.19
N ASP A 89 1.73 -4.53 -7.53
CA ASP A 89 2.83 -5.07 -8.36
C ASP A 89 3.19 -6.52 -8.02
N VAL A 90 2.20 -7.27 -7.53
CA VAL A 90 2.36 -8.70 -7.28
C VAL A 90 2.11 -9.43 -8.60
N LYS A 91 3.16 -9.99 -9.19
CA LYS A 91 3.12 -10.72 -10.47
C LYS A 91 2.44 -12.10 -10.34
N MET A 92 1.34 -12.17 -9.60
CA MET A 92 0.57 -13.40 -9.41
C MET A 92 -0.84 -13.23 -9.94
N ARG A 93 -1.38 -14.28 -10.57
CA ARG A 93 -2.77 -14.33 -11.01
C ARG A 93 -3.71 -14.50 -9.81
N ALA A 94 -4.88 -13.85 -9.81
CA ALA A 94 -5.86 -13.93 -8.71
C ALA A 94 -6.23 -15.38 -8.37
N GLY A 95 -6.35 -16.25 -9.38
CA GLY A 95 -6.61 -17.68 -9.16
C GLY A 95 -5.51 -18.40 -8.37
N LYS A 96 -4.23 -18.16 -8.70
CA LYS A 96 -3.09 -18.70 -7.95
C LYS A 96 -3.06 -18.17 -6.51
N PHE A 97 -3.34 -16.88 -6.34
CA PHE A 97 -3.41 -16.26 -5.01
C PHE A 97 -4.50 -16.89 -4.14
N ILE A 98 -5.70 -17.10 -4.67
CA ILE A 98 -6.81 -17.76 -3.96
C ILE A 98 -6.45 -19.20 -3.56
N VAL A 99 -5.93 -20.00 -4.50
CA VAL A 99 -5.51 -21.38 -4.21
C VAL A 99 -4.42 -21.42 -3.14
N LEU A 100 -3.45 -20.51 -3.20
CA LEU A 100 -2.37 -20.43 -2.22
C LEU A 100 -2.91 -20.02 -0.84
N THR A 101 -3.82 -19.04 -0.76
CA THR A 101 -4.41 -18.58 0.51
C THR A 101 -5.30 -19.64 1.14
N VAL A 102 -6.14 -20.33 0.36
CA VAL A 102 -6.99 -21.41 0.84
C VAL A 102 -6.14 -22.62 1.26
N GLY A 103 -5.12 -22.97 0.47
CA GLY A 103 -4.17 -24.03 0.80
C GLY A 103 -3.41 -23.75 2.11
N ALA A 104 -2.91 -22.54 2.29
CA ALA A 104 -2.24 -22.13 3.52
C ALA A 104 -3.19 -22.15 4.73
N ALA A 105 -4.42 -21.65 4.57
CA ALA A 105 -5.43 -21.69 5.63
C ALA A 105 -5.79 -23.13 6.03
N ALA A 106 -5.93 -24.04 5.05
CA ALA A 106 -6.19 -25.45 5.29
C ALA A 106 -5.04 -26.16 6.02
N LEU A 107 -3.78 -25.88 5.61
CA LEU A 107 -2.59 -26.43 6.26
C LEU A 107 -2.48 -25.95 7.72
N ILE A 108 -2.79 -24.70 8.00
CA ILE A 108 -2.78 -24.15 9.36
C ILE A 108 -3.88 -24.79 10.21
N ALA A 109 -5.08 -24.93 9.65
CA ALA A 109 -6.20 -25.58 10.35
C ALA A 109 -5.88 -27.04 10.68
N LEU A 110 -5.33 -27.80 9.72
CA LEU A 110 -4.90 -29.21 9.92
C LEU A 110 -3.78 -29.31 10.95
N GLY A 111 -2.77 -28.42 10.87
CA GLY A 111 -1.68 -28.39 11.85
C GLY A 111 -2.18 -28.12 13.27
N LEU A 112 -3.11 -27.16 13.44
CA LEU A 112 -3.70 -26.87 14.75
C LEU A 112 -4.62 -28.00 15.25
N MET A 113 -5.31 -28.72 14.35
CA MET A 113 -6.10 -29.91 14.70
C MET A 113 -5.22 -31.03 15.26
N ALA A 114 -4.01 -31.21 14.77
CA ALA A 114 -3.09 -32.23 15.25
C ALA A 114 -2.59 -31.96 16.68
N PHE A 115 -2.60 -30.71 17.13
CA PHE A 115 -2.07 -30.29 18.45
C PHE A 115 -3.15 -29.93 19.47
N THR A 116 -4.42 -29.78 19.05
CA THR A 116 -5.48 -29.27 19.93
C THR A 116 -6.76 -30.06 19.76
N THR A 117 -7.32 -30.55 20.86
CA THR A 117 -8.58 -31.29 20.88
C THR A 117 -9.83 -30.41 20.70
N SER A 118 -9.68 -29.08 20.83
CA SER A 118 -10.77 -28.12 20.69
C SER A 118 -10.89 -27.63 19.24
N MET A 119 -12.08 -27.69 18.66
CA MET A 119 -12.34 -27.18 17.28
C MET A 119 -12.23 -25.66 17.11
N LEU A 120 -12.20 -24.93 18.22
CA LEU A 120 -12.18 -23.46 18.18
C LEU A 120 -10.84 -22.92 17.64
N PHE A 121 -9.70 -23.53 18.01
CA PHE A 121 -8.38 -23.08 17.57
C PHE A 121 -8.12 -23.30 16.07
N PRO A 122 -8.43 -24.47 15.47
CA PRO A 122 -8.35 -24.65 14.02
C PRO A 122 -9.24 -23.69 13.24
N ALA A 123 -10.46 -23.41 13.70
CA ALA A 123 -11.37 -22.47 13.06
C ALA A 123 -10.80 -21.04 13.06
N VAL A 124 -10.28 -20.58 14.19
CA VAL A 124 -9.61 -19.28 14.32
C VAL A 124 -8.37 -19.23 13.41
N GLY A 125 -7.55 -20.29 13.41
CA GLY A 125 -6.36 -20.39 12.55
C GLY A 125 -6.70 -20.34 11.06
N ALA A 126 -7.77 -21.00 10.62
CA ALA A 126 -8.25 -20.94 9.24
C ALA A 126 -8.67 -19.52 8.83
N VAL A 127 -9.40 -18.82 9.71
CA VAL A 127 -9.82 -17.44 9.49
C VAL A 127 -8.60 -16.50 9.33
N PHE A 128 -7.64 -16.59 10.25
CA PHE A 128 -6.40 -15.81 10.14
C PHE A 128 -5.61 -16.16 8.88
N GLY A 129 -5.51 -17.46 8.52
CA GLY A 129 -4.86 -17.93 7.30
C GLY A 129 -5.47 -17.35 6.03
N LEU A 130 -6.76 -17.06 6.03
CA LEU A 130 -7.47 -16.45 4.90
C LEU A 130 -7.26 -14.93 4.83
N PHE A 131 -7.27 -14.24 5.98
CA PHE A 131 -7.22 -12.77 6.03
C PHE A 131 -5.80 -12.20 5.93
N ILE A 132 -4.79 -12.88 6.47
CA ILE A 132 -3.41 -12.35 6.50
C ILE A 132 -2.85 -12.10 5.10
N PRO A 133 -2.92 -13.01 4.12
CA PRO A 133 -2.39 -12.74 2.78
C PRO A 133 -3.08 -11.56 2.10
N TYR A 134 -4.38 -11.40 2.28
CA TYR A 134 -5.12 -10.24 1.77
C TYR A 134 -4.65 -8.94 2.41
N PHE A 135 -4.44 -8.94 3.73
CA PHE A 135 -3.92 -7.78 4.46
C PHE A 135 -2.49 -7.42 4.02
N VAL A 136 -1.63 -8.41 3.78
CA VAL A 136 -0.27 -8.19 3.26
C VAL A 136 -0.30 -7.52 1.89
N VAL A 137 -1.14 -8.01 0.97
CA VAL A 137 -1.25 -7.41 -0.38
C VAL A 137 -1.79 -5.98 -0.31
N THR A 138 -2.80 -5.72 0.53
CA THR A 138 -3.33 -4.35 0.71
C THR A 138 -2.31 -3.42 1.34
N PHE A 139 -1.48 -3.91 2.26
CA PHE A 139 -0.39 -3.15 2.86
C PHE A 139 0.71 -2.83 1.84
N LEU A 140 1.13 -3.81 1.01
CA LEU A 140 2.10 -3.60 -0.06
C LEU A 140 1.59 -2.58 -1.08
N ARG A 141 0.32 -2.68 -1.48
CA ARG A 141 -0.35 -1.70 -2.35
C ARG A 141 -0.31 -0.29 -1.74
N ALA A 142 -0.69 -0.15 -0.48
CA ALA A 142 -0.68 1.13 0.21
C ALA A 142 0.73 1.73 0.29
N ARG A 143 1.73 0.91 0.59
CA ARG A 143 3.15 1.31 0.61
C ARG A 143 3.66 1.73 -0.77
N ARG A 144 3.27 1.01 -1.84
CA ARG A 144 3.62 1.35 -3.22
C ARG A 144 3.01 2.69 -3.62
N PHE A 145 1.73 2.91 -3.31
CA PHE A 145 1.06 4.18 -3.61
C PHE A 145 1.64 5.35 -2.81
N ALA A 146 1.96 5.17 -1.54
CA ALA A 146 2.61 6.20 -0.74
C ALA A 146 3.98 6.60 -1.33
N LYS A 147 4.77 5.62 -1.79
CA LYS A 147 6.05 5.88 -2.47
C LYS A 147 5.85 6.55 -3.84
N PHE A 148 4.82 6.14 -4.60
CA PHE A 148 4.47 6.79 -5.86
C PHE A 148 4.11 8.26 -5.62
N GLU A 149 3.25 8.54 -4.65
CA GLU A 149 2.79 9.87 -4.28
C GLU A 149 3.96 10.80 -3.87
N GLU A 150 4.96 10.25 -3.16
CA GLU A 150 6.16 10.98 -2.75
C GLU A 150 7.04 11.41 -3.95
N LEU A 151 7.20 10.52 -4.94
CA LEU A 151 8.03 10.76 -6.13
C LEU A 151 7.30 11.50 -7.25
N PHE A 152 5.98 11.53 -7.22
CA PHE A 152 5.15 12.04 -8.30
C PHE A 152 5.37 13.53 -8.63
N PRO A 153 5.54 14.45 -7.65
CA PRO A 153 5.84 15.85 -7.94
C PRO A 153 7.11 16.04 -8.79
N GLU A 154 8.13 15.24 -8.52
CA GLU A 154 9.39 15.28 -9.28
C GLU A 154 9.19 14.83 -10.73
N ALA A 155 8.37 13.81 -10.96
CA ALA A 155 7.99 13.36 -12.30
C ALA A 155 7.23 14.45 -13.06
N ILE A 156 6.28 15.14 -12.39
CA ILE A 156 5.55 16.26 -13.01
C ILE A 156 6.48 17.41 -13.37
N ASP A 157 7.44 17.76 -12.50
CA ASP A 157 8.44 18.80 -12.80
C ASP A 157 9.32 18.41 -13.99
N THR A 158 9.73 17.14 -14.08
CA THR A 158 10.52 16.64 -15.21
C THR A 158 9.71 16.74 -16.51
N LEU A 159 8.42 16.37 -16.46
CA LEU A 159 7.51 16.54 -17.58
C LEU A 159 7.36 18.01 -17.99
N ALA A 160 7.16 18.92 -17.02
CA ALA A 160 7.02 20.34 -17.25
C ALA A 160 8.28 20.94 -17.91
N ARG A 161 9.46 20.56 -17.42
CA ARG A 161 10.74 21.00 -18.00
C ARG A 161 10.92 20.50 -19.44
N ALA A 162 10.63 19.24 -19.71
CA ALA A 162 10.76 18.67 -21.05
C ALA A 162 9.79 19.33 -22.04
N VAL A 163 8.53 19.52 -21.65
CA VAL A 163 7.52 20.20 -22.48
C VAL A 163 7.91 21.66 -22.72
N ARG A 164 8.41 22.37 -21.72
CA ARG A 164 8.90 23.76 -21.83
C ARG A 164 10.10 23.87 -22.77
N ALA A 165 10.96 22.85 -22.79
CA ALA A 165 12.09 22.78 -23.74
C ALA A 165 11.65 22.44 -25.17
N GLY A 166 10.35 22.23 -25.41
CA GLY A 166 9.79 21.95 -26.74
C GLY A 166 9.78 20.45 -27.11
N HIS A 167 10.10 19.55 -26.17
CA HIS A 167 9.97 18.13 -26.44
C HIS A 167 8.51 17.72 -26.63
N ALA A 168 8.27 16.75 -27.50
CA ALA A 168 6.96 16.14 -27.64
C ALA A 168 6.52 15.49 -26.31
N PHE A 169 5.22 15.49 -26.02
CA PHE A 169 4.68 14.89 -24.79
C PHE A 169 5.11 13.43 -24.61
N THR A 170 5.10 12.64 -25.69
CA THR A 170 5.55 11.25 -25.69
C THR A 170 7.02 11.08 -25.32
N THR A 171 7.90 11.95 -25.85
CA THR A 171 9.33 11.96 -25.51
C THR A 171 9.56 12.35 -24.05
N ALA A 172 8.75 13.28 -23.52
CA ALA A 172 8.82 13.65 -22.11
C ALA A 172 8.34 12.49 -21.18
N LEU A 173 7.37 11.67 -21.61
CA LEU A 173 6.99 10.46 -20.89
C LEU A 173 8.11 9.41 -20.90
N GLU A 174 8.82 9.25 -22.02
CA GLU A 174 9.96 8.34 -22.13
C GLU A 174 11.10 8.74 -21.18
N LEU A 175 11.38 10.05 -21.07
CA LEU A 175 12.36 10.58 -20.13
C LEU A 175 12.02 10.20 -18.69
N ILE A 176 10.78 10.40 -18.26
CA ILE A 176 10.32 10.01 -16.92
C ILE A 176 10.45 8.49 -16.72
N ALA A 177 10.07 7.70 -17.72
CA ALA A 177 10.15 6.25 -17.67
C ALA A 177 11.60 5.73 -17.53
N GLY A 178 12.59 6.51 -18.01
CA GLY A 178 14.02 6.19 -17.94
C GLY A 178 14.73 6.71 -16.69
N GLU A 179 14.38 7.91 -16.22
CA GLU A 179 15.13 8.62 -15.18
C GLU A 179 14.56 8.46 -13.78
N MET A 180 13.22 8.28 -13.66
CA MET A 180 12.58 8.20 -12.35
C MET A 180 12.75 6.83 -11.69
N ALA A 181 12.68 6.82 -10.35
CA ALA A 181 12.70 5.58 -9.58
C ALA A 181 11.33 4.87 -9.59
N GLU A 182 11.35 3.55 -9.38
CA GLU A 182 10.11 2.78 -9.15
C GLU A 182 9.39 3.26 -7.87
N PRO A 183 8.07 3.35 -7.90
CA PRO A 183 7.10 2.82 -8.89
C PRO A 183 6.69 3.79 -10.00
N VAL A 184 7.18 5.02 -10.03
CA VAL A 184 6.79 6.05 -11.00
C VAL A 184 7.27 5.67 -12.41
N SER A 185 8.54 5.30 -12.56
CA SER A 185 9.12 4.91 -13.85
C SER A 185 8.31 3.80 -14.53
N GLY A 186 7.91 2.76 -13.79
CA GLY A 186 7.15 1.63 -14.32
C GLY A 186 5.76 2.02 -14.84
N GLU A 187 5.04 2.89 -14.14
CA GLU A 187 3.71 3.32 -14.58
C GLU A 187 3.79 4.31 -15.75
N PHE A 188 4.79 5.21 -15.78
CA PHE A 188 5.04 6.11 -16.91
C PHE A 188 5.57 5.36 -18.12
N ARG A 189 6.33 4.27 -17.94
CA ARG A 189 6.75 3.39 -19.02
C ARG A 189 5.54 2.74 -19.69
N LYS A 190 4.59 2.22 -18.93
CA LYS A 190 3.33 1.69 -19.47
C LYS A 190 2.56 2.76 -20.24
N LEU A 191 2.44 3.96 -19.67
CA LEU A 191 1.79 5.08 -20.33
C LEU A 191 2.48 5.45 -21.65
N PHE A 192 3.81 5.46 -21.68
CA PHE A 192 4.60 5.70 -22.90
C PHE A 192 4.39 4.59 -23.93
N GLU A 193 4.44 3.32 -23.52
CA GLU A 193 4.21 2.17 -24.40
C GLU A 193 2.81 2.19 -25.00
N GLU A 194 1.77 2.44 -24.20
CA GLU A 194 0.39 2.60 -24.67
C GLU A 194 0.30 3.68 -25.77
N GLN A 195 0.98 4.81 -25.58
CA GLN A 195 1.05 5.89 -26.57
C GLN A 195 1.83 5.48 -27.83
N LYS A 196 2.96 4.79 -27.66
CA LYS A 196 3.81 4.31 -28.75
C LYS A 196 3.08 3.30 -29.64
N PHE A 197 2.20 2.49 -29.05
CA PHE A 197 1.35 1.55 -29.78
C PHE A 197 0.07 2.17 -30.35
N GLY A 198 -0.08 3.50 -30.28
CA GLY A 198 -1.16 4.24 -30.95
C GLY A 198 -2.43 4.43 -30.11
N LEU A 199 -2.43 4.09 -28.82
CA LEU A 199 -3.56 4.38 -27.96
C LEU A 199 -3.72 5.91 -27.82
N PRO A 200 -4.93 6.49 -27.96
CA PRO A 200 -5.15 7.92 -27.72
C PRO A 200 -4.64 8.37 -26.36
N VAL A 201 -4.02 9.56 -26.29
CA VAL A 201 -3.46 10.10 -25.03
C VAL A 201 -4.51 10.10 -23.91
N ARG A 202 -5.75 10.41 -24.25
CA ARG A 202 -6.88 10.41 -23.31
C ARG A 202 -7.03 9.05 -22.64
N ASP A 203 -7.09 7.97 -23.43
CA ASP A 203 -7.33 6.63 -22.94
C ASP A 203 -6.13 6.09 -22.14
N ALA A 204 -4.92 6.36 -22.60
CA ALA A 204 -3.70 6.01 -21.89
C ALA A 204 -3.58 6.71 -20.51
N LEU A 205 -3.96 8.00 -20.43
CA LEU A 205 -4.02 8.74 -19.17
C LEU A 205 -5.12 8.21 -18.24
N MET A 206 -6.28 7.84 -18.77
CA MET A 206 -7.34 7.20 -17.99
C MET A 206 -6.88 5.85 -17.42
N ASN A 207 -6.20 5.03 -18.22
CA ASN A 207 -5.59 3.78 -17.77
C ASN A 207 -4.58 4.02 -16.62
N LEU A 208 -3.77 5.07 -16.70
CA LEU A 208 -2.88 5.46 -15.60
C LEU A 208 -3.68 5.76 -14.32
N ALA A 209 -4.76 6.54 -14.41
CA ALA A 209 -5.60 6.87 -13.25
C ALA A 209 -6.32 5.65 -12.65
N GLU A 210 -6.63 4.63 -13.45
CA GLU A 210 -7.18 3.35 -12.98
C GLU A 210 -6.11 2.49 -12.28
N ARG A 211 -4.91 2.44 -12.85
CA ARG A 211 -3.78 1.70 -12.23
C ARG A 211 -3.32 2.34 -10.93
N VAL A 212 -3.29 3.68 -10.87
CA VAL A 212 -2.82 4.45 -9.71
C VAL A 212 -3.93 5.41 -9.25
N PRO A 213 -4.93 4.91 -8.49
CA PRO A 213 -6.13 5.68 -8.14
C PRO A 213 -5.91 6.65 -6.97
N ILE A 214 -4.81 7.40 -6.99
CA ILE A 214 -4.53 8.49 -6.05
C ILE A 214 -5.06 9.82 -6.61
N MET A 215 -5.41 10.74 -5.70
CA MET A 215 -6.06 12.00 -6.07
C MET A 215 -5.16 12.85 -6.97
N ASP A 216 -3.86 12.90 -6.69
CA ASP A 216 -2.89 13.69 -7.45
C ASP A 216 -2.77 13.24 -8.91
N VAL A 217 -2.82 11.91 -9.16
CA VAL A 217 -2.84 11.38 -10.52
C VAL A 217 -4.12 11.75 -11.25
N LYS A 218 -5.27 11.73 -10.55
CA LYS A 218 -6.53 12.16 -11.15
C LYS A 218 -6.50 13.64 -11.54
N PHE A 219 -5.95 14.49 -10.67
CA PHE A 219 -5.76 15.91 -10.99
C PHE A 219 -4.82 16.10 -12.18
N PHE A 220 -3.70 15.38 -12.20
CA PHE A 220 -2.76 15.40 -13.32
C PHE A 220 -3.42 15.01 -14.64
N VAL A 221 -4.14 13.88 -14.67
CA VAL A 221 -4.84 13.39 -15.86
C VAL A 221 -5.87 14.41 -16.33
N THR A 222 -6.68 14.94 -15.43
CA THR A 222 -7.69 15.95 -15.75
C THR A 222 -7.06 17.23 -16.29
N ALA A 223 -5.99 17.72 -15.66
CA ALA A 223 -5.26 18.92 -16.07
C ALA A 223 -4.66 18.76 -17.46
N VAL A 224 -3.97 17.63 -17.73
CA VAL A 224 -3.37 17.35 -19.04
C VAL A 224 -4.44 17.23 -20.13
N MET A 225 -5.57 16.55 -19.85
CA MET A 225 -6.66 16.40 -20.80
C MET A 225 -7.31 17.75 -21.13
N LEU A 226 -7.62 18.54 -20.12
CA LEU A 226 -8.23 19.86 -20.29
C LEU A 226 -7.32 20.78 -21.10
N GLN A 227 -6.01 20.79 -20.78
CA GLN A 227 -5.04 21.65 -21.45
C GLN A 227 -4.83 21.27 -22.91
N ARG A 228 -4.92 20.02 -23.24
CA ARG A 228 -4.87 19.53 -24.63
C ARG A 228 -6.12 19.89 -25.45
N GLU A 229 -7.28 19.92 -24.81
CA GLU A 229 -8.55 20.32 -25.45
C GLU A 229 -8.62 21.84 -25.64
N THR A 230 -8.13 22.62 -24.66
CA THR A 230 -8.17 24.10 -24.72
C THR A 230 -6.98 24.73 -25.46
N GLY A 231 -5.88 23.98 -25.67
CA GLY A 231 -4.69 24.45 -26.39
C GLY A 231 -3.80 25.44 -25.62
N GLY A 232 -3.87 25.46 -24.30
CA GLY A 232 -3.07 26.36 -23.46
C GLY A 232 -1.66 25.88 -23.14
N ASN A 233 -0.96 26.57 -22.22
CA ASN A 233 0.39 26.24 -21.78
C ASN A 233 0.43 25.08 -20.79
N LEU A 234 0.70 23.87 -21.29
CA LEU A 234 0.75 22.66 -20.46
C LEU A 234 1.86 22.74 -19.40
N ALA A 235 3.02 23.32 -19.71
CA ALA A 235 4.14 23.39 -18.77
C ALA A 235 3.77 24.23 -17.53
N GLU A 236 3.05 25.32 -17.71
CA GLU A 236 2.62 26.19 -16.60
C GLU A 236 1.64 25.48 -15.65
N ILE A 237 0.69 24.75 -16.21
CA ILE A 237 -0.27 23.96 -15.41
C ILE A 237 0.43 22.84 -14.64
N LEU A 238 1.41 22.17 -15.26
CA LEU A 238 2.19 21.13 -14.61
C LEU A 238 3.06 21.70 -13.47
N ASP A 239 3.70 22.85 -13.66
CA ASP A 239 4.43 23.53 -12.58
C ASP A 239 3.52 23.90 -11.41
N GLY A 240 2.36 24.48 -11.71
CA GLY A 240 1.35 24.81 -10.69
C GLY A 240 0.89 23.56 -9.91
N LEU A 241 0.63 22.46 -10.62
CA LEU A 241 0.23 21.20 -9.99
C LEU A 241 1.35 20.62 -9.11
N SER A 242 2.58 20.57 -9.61
CA SER A 242 3.73 20.09 -8.83
C SER A 242 3.94 20.94 -7.58
N TYR A 243 3.84 22.26 -7.69
CA TYR A 243 3.95 23.18 -6.55
C TYR A 243 2.87 22.88 -5.48
N VAL A 244 1.61 22.76 -5.88
CA VAL A 244 0.49 22.48 -4.96
C VAL A 244 0.69 21.13 -4.24
N ILE A 245 1.10 20.08 -4.96
CA ILE A 245 1.36 18.78 -4.36
C ILE A 245 2.52 18.88 -3.35
N ARG A 246 3.62 19.57 -3.69
CA ARG A 246 4.75 19.76 -2.77
C ARG A 246 4.38 20.53 -1.52
N GLU A 247 3.63 21.62 -1.63
CA GLU A 247 3.18 22.40 -0.48
C GLU A 247 2.24 21.57 0.42
N ARG A 248 1.36 20.75 -0.15
CA ARG A 248 0.56 19.81 0.61
C ARG A 248 1.43 18.83 1.42
N PHE A 249 2.45 18.23 0.79
CA PHE A 249 3.37 17.33 1.50
C PHE A 249 4.18 18.04 2.59
N LYS A 250 4.59 19.27 2.36
CA LYS A 250 5.28 20.09 3.34
C LYS A 250 4.41 20.34 4.57
N ILE A 251 3.14 20.74 4.37
CA ILE A 251 2.16 20.94 5.44
C ILE A 251 1.94 19.64 6.20
N LEU A 252 1.69 18.52 5.53
CA LEU A 252 1.51 17.21 6.16
C LEU A 252 2.72 16.78 7.00
N ARG A 253 3.93 17.09 6.52
CA ARG A 253 5.18 16.83 7.27
C ARG A 253 5.28 17.71 8.52
N GLN A 254 4.96 19.00 8.41
CA GLN A 254 4.94 19.91 9.55
C GLN A 254 3.92 19.48 10.60
N VAL A 255 2.70 19.12 10.19
CA VAL A 255 1.67 18.58 11.09
C VAL A 255 2.16 17.32 11.79
N ARG A 256 2.84 16.43 11.09
CA ARG A 256 3.42 15.22 11.69
C ARG A 256 4.48 15.54 12.74
N VAL A 257 5.34 16.52 12.48
CA VAL A 257 6.35 16.97 13.46
C VAL A 257 5.69 17.57 14.69
N TYR A 258 4.73 18.50 14.53
CA TYR A 258 4.03 19.13 15.66
C TYR A 258 3.22 18.12 16.47
N THR A 259 2.55 17.18 15.80
CA THR A 259 1.81 16.12 16.51
C THR A 259 2.74 15.16 17.24
N ALA A 260 3.92 14.86 16.72
CA ALA A 260 4.93 14.03 17.40
C ALA A 260 5.46 14.74 18.65
N GLN A 261 5.79 16.03 18.54
CA GLN A 261 6.21 16.86 19.67
C GLN A 261 5.11 16.92 20.75
N GLY A 262 3.86 17.17 20.34
CA GLY A 262 2.73 17.20 21.27
C GLY A 262 2.50 15.86 21.98
N ARG A 263 2.67 14.73 21.30
CA ARG A 263 2.61 13.38 21.93
C ARG A 263 3.72 13.17 22.94
N LEU A 264 4.95 13.58 22.62
CA LEU A 264 6.07 13.49 23.57
C LEU A 264 5.82 14.33 24.81
N THR A 265 5.38 15.57 24.65
CA THR A 265 5.03 16.46 25.77
C THR A 265 3.90 15.87 26.61
N MET A 266 2.86 15.31 25.98
CA MET A 266 1.77 14.63 26.67
C MET A 266 2.30 13.45 27.51
N LEU A 267 3.17 12.63 26.94
CA LEU A 267 3.76 11.47 27.62
C LEU A 267 4.58 11.92 28.84
N LEU A 268 5.41 12.95 28.69
CA LEU A 268 6.23 13.48 29.77
C LEU A 268 5.35 14.06 30.91
N LEU A 269 4.31 14.86 30.59
CA LEU A 269 3.40 15.40 31.56
C LEU A 269 2.58 14.33 32.29
N MET A 270 2.18 13.25 31.56
CA MET A 270 1.47 12.11 32.15
C MET A 270 2.37 11.26 33.05
N ALA A 271 3.64 11.11 32.68
CA ALA A 271 4.59 10.32 33.44
C ALA A 271 5.11 11.01 34.70
N LEU A 272 5.11 12.35 34.73
CA LEU A 272 5.71 13.13 35.82
C LEU A 272 5.09 12.86 37.20
N PRO A 273 3.75 12.88 37.40
CA PRO A 273 3.17 12.60 38.72
C PRO A 273 3.47 11.18 39.23
N PRO A 274 3.28 10.09 38.46
CA PRO A 274 3.61 8.75 38.93
C PRO A 274 5.11 8.59 39.22
N ILE A 275 5.99 9.16 38.39
CA ILE A 275 7.45 9.13 38.65
C ILE A 275 7.77 9.82 39.96
N LEU A 276 7.15 10.96 40.22
CA LEU A 276 7.37 11.74 41.45
C LEU A 276 6.91 10.97 42.70
N VAL A 277 5.73 10.31 42.63
CA VAL A 277 5.23 9.44 43.68
C VAL A 277 6.18 8.28 43.96
N VAL A 278 6.66 7.58 42.91
CA VAL A 278 7.62 6.47 43.06
C VAL A 278 8.94 6.97 43.66
N THR A 279 9.47 8.09 43.16
CA THR A 279 10.71 8.66 43.64
C THR A 279 10.61 9.04 45.13
N MET A 280 9.51 9.68 45.56
CA MET A 280 9.27 10.03 46.95
C MET A 280 9.06 8.79 47.84
N ALA A 281 8.42 7.73 47.31
CA ALA A 281 8.25 6.49 48.02
C ALA A 281 9.59 5.77 48.31
N VAL A 282 10.59 5.96 47.45
CA VAL A 282 11.93 5.38 47.62
C VAL A 282 12.80 6.25 48.52
N LEU A 283 12.76 7.58 48.34
CA LEU A 283 13.63 8.52 49.09
C LEU A 283 13.12 8.79 50.50
N ASN A 284 11.82 8.91 50.70
CA ASN A 284 11.19 9.21 51.98
C ASN A 284 9.82 8.51 52.11
N PRO A 285 9.81 7.22 52.50
CA PRO A 285 8.57 6.44 52.62
C PRO A 285 7.57 7.02 53.60
N ASP A 286 8.06 7.63 54.68
CA ASP A 286 7.20 8.17 55.73
C ASP A 286 6.40 9.41 55.26
N PHE A 287 6.93 10.18 54.36
CA PHE A 287 6.26 11.32 53.73
C PHE A 287 5.08 10.88 52.84
N ILE A 288 5.19 9.75 52.21
CA ILE A 288 4.17 9.26 51.25
C ILE A 288 3.09 8.40 51.93
N LYS A 289 3.37 7.76 53.07
CA LYS A 289 2.40 6.93 53.82
C LYS A 289 1.04 7.61 54.03
N PRO A 290 0.94 8.87 54.49
CA PRO A 290 -0.35 9.54 54.72
C PRO A 290 -1.19 9.63 53.45
N LEU A 291 -0.55 9.76 52.27
CA LEU A 291 -1.26 9.82 50.98
C LEU A 291 -2.04 8.52 50.67
N PHE A 292 -1.52 7.35 51.11
CA PHE A 292 -2.12 6.05 50.86
C PHE A 292 -2.95 5.48 52.04
N TYR A 293 -2.73 5.97 53.25
CA TYR A 293 -3.41 5.41 54.44
C TYR A 293 -4.48 6.35 55.01
N ASP A 294 -4.39 7.66 54.77
CA ASP A 294 -5.37 8.61 55.28
C ASP A 294 -6.58 8.73 54.33
N PRO A 295 -7.79 8.92 54.89
CA PRO A 295 -9.00 9.14 54.06
C PRO A 295 -8.88 10.39 53.16
N MET A 296 -8.19 11.44 53.66
CA MET A 296 -7.94 12.66 52.88
C MET A 296 -6.95 12.44 51.76
N GLY A 297 -5.95 11.56 51.95
CA GLY A 297 -4.98 11.16 50.95
C GLY A 297 -5.63 10.46 49.78
N HIS A 298 -6.60 9.55 50.02
CA HIS A 298 -7.37 8.88 48.96
C HIS A 298 -8.18 9.86 48.09
N GLN A 299 -8.78 10.89 48.72
CA GLN A 299 -9.51 11.93 47.97
C GLN A 299 -8.58 12.72 47.07
N LEU A 300 -7.37 13.04 47.52
CA LEU A 300 -6.35 13.74 46.75
C LEU A 300 -5.85 12.88 45.58
N ILE A 301 -5.64 11.58 45.79
CA ILE A 301 -5.26 10.66 44.69
C ILE A 301 -6.37 10.60 43.63
N VAL A 302 -7.63 10.44 44.04
CA VAL A 302 -8.76 10.37 43.10
C VAL A 302 -8.92 11.69 42.33
N ALA A 303 -8.83 12.82 43.03
CA ALA A 303 -8.87 14.14 42.38
C ALA A 303 -7.70 14.34 41.41
N GLY A 304 -6.48 13.94 41.78
CA GLY A 304 -5.30 13.98 40.90
C GLY A 304 -5.44 13.13 39.66
N LEU A 305 -5.91 11.89 39.80
CA LEU A 305 -6.17 11.00 38.68
C LEU A 305 -7.28 11.53 37.74
N ALA A 306 -8.34 12.12 38.33
CA ALA A 306 -9.41 12.74 37.56
C ALA A 306 -8.88 13.92 36.72
N LEU A 307 -8.11 14.82 37.35
CA LEU A 307 -7.47 15.96 36.65
C LEU A 307 -6.50 15.48 35.57
N GLN A 308 -5.72 14.43 35.85
CA GLN A 308 -4.80 13.85 34.89
C GLN A 308 -5.54 13.23 33.69
N ALA A 309 -6.66 12.52 33.91
CA ALA A 309 -7.51 12.01 32.87
C ALA A 309 -8.11 13.12 32.01
N ILE A 310 -8.62 14.19 32.62
CA ILE A 310 -9.13 15.38 31.90
C ILE A 310 -8.02 15.98 31.04
N GLY A 311 -6.83 16.21 31.62
CA GLY A 311 -5.65 16.70 30.92
C GLY A 311 -5.28 15.85 29.73
N TYR A 312 -5.26 14.52 29.88
CA TYR A 312 -5.01 13.57 28.79
C TYR A 312 -6.02 13.73 27.65
N PHE A 313 -7.32 13.78 27.95
CA PHE A 313 -8.35 13.94 26.92
C PHE A 313 -8.26 15.28 26.19
N LEU A 314 -7.99 16.37 26.93
CA LEU A 314 -7.82 17.70 26.34
C LEU A 314 -6.62 17.73 25.39
N ILE A 315 -5.45 17.28 25.84
CA ILE A 315 -4.23 17.27 25.02
C ILE A 315 -4.42 16.35 23.78
N ARG A 316 -5.02 15.16 23.96
CA ARG A 316 -5.32 14.25 22.87
C ARG A 316 -6.27 14.88 21.84
N LYS A 317 -7.24 15.68 22.27
CA LYS A 317 -8.17 16.40 21.38
C LYS A 317 -7.45 17.49 20.59
N ILE A 318 -6.55 18.25 21.24
CA ILE A 318 -5.76 19.33 20.60
C ILE A 318 -4.77 18.75 19.57
N ILE A 319 -4.08 17.66 19.91
CA ILE A 319 -3.09 17.03 19.04
C ILE A 319 -3.75 16.38 17.80
N ARG A 320 -5.03 16.02 17.86
CA ARG A 320 -5.75 15.39 16.75
C ARG A 320 -6.17 16.42 15.70
N ILE A 321 -5.18 16.97 14.99
CA ILE A 321 -5.41 17.84 13.83
C ILE A 321 -5.82 16.95 12.65
N GLN A 322 -7.03 17.14 12.15
CA GLN A 322 -7.48 16.54 10.87
C GLN A 322 -7.08 17.53 9.76
N VAL A 323 -6.18 17.09 8.88
CA VAL A 323 -5.79 17.80 7.65
C VAL A 323 -6.30 16.99 6.46
#